data_868475e65ced0fe99c8410ee0efad005
#
_entry.id   868475e65ced0fe99c8410ee0efad005
#
_cell.length_a   1.000
_cell.length_b   1.000
_cell.length_c   1.000
_cell.angle_alpha   90.00
_cell.angle_beta   90.00
_cell.angle_gamma   90.00
#
_symmetry.space_group_name_H-M   'P 1'
#
loop_
_entity.id
_entity.type
_entity.pdbx_description
1 polymer ?
#
loop_
_entity_poly.entity_id
_entity_poly.type
_entity_poly.pdbx_seq_one_letter_code
_entity_poly.pdbx_strand_id
1 'polypeptide(L)'
;RPKVLLAGENAGCLTEEGAKKLDVSGHLKAGVPACPPEGDAGTGMVATNAVKQRTGNVSAGTSSFSMIVLEKDLSKPYEMIDMVTTPDGSLVAMVHCNNCTSDLNAWVNLFKEYQELMGMPIDMDEIFGKLYNHALTGDADCGGLISYNYFSGEPVTGLTEGRPLFVRTASDKFNLANFMRAHLYAS
;
A
#
# COMPACT_ATOMS: atom_id res chain seq x y z
N ARG A 1 7.28 -14.00 25.99
CA ARG A 1 7.30 -13.10 24.83
C ARG A 1 8.62 -12.33 24.83
N PRO A 2 9.22 -12.01 23.68
CA PRO A 2 10.40 -11.15 23.62
C PRO A 2 10.05 -9.75 24.16
N LYS A 3 11.08 -9.02 24.62
CA LYS A 3 10.94 -7.61 24.98
C LYS A 3 10.66 -6.81 23.71
N VAL A 4 9.64 -5.98 23.72
CA VAL A 4 9.40 -4.98 22.66
C VAL A 4 10.29 -3.79 22.94
N LEU A 5 10.98 -3.32 21.91
CA LEU A 5 11.84 -2.15 21.94
C LEU A 5 11.27 -1.06 21.05
N LEU A 6 11.50 0.20 21.41
CA LEU A 6 11.14 1.35 20.58
C LEU A 6 12.31 1.74 19.68
N ALA A 7 12.01 2.49 18.64
CA ALA A 7 13.04 3.05 17.76
C ALA A 7 14.06 3.86 18.57
N GLY A 8 15.34 3.65 18.29
CA GLY A 8 16.44 4.29 19.01
C GLY A 8 16.88 3.59 20.29
N GLU A 9 16.14 2.59 20.80
CA GLU A 9 16.63 1.74 21.88
C GLU A 9 17.75 0.79 21.39
N ASN A 10 18.57 0.33 22.31
CA ASN A 10 19.67 -0.60 21.97
C ASN A 10 19.12 -2.03 21.87
N ALA A 11 19.16 -2.61 20.66
CA ALA A 11 18.79 -4.00 20.41
C ALA A 11 19.96 -4.98 20.53
N GLY A 12 21.13 -4.52 20.95
CA GLY A 12 22.37 -5.30 21.07
C GLY A 12 23.44 -4.88 20.08
N CYS A 13 24.39 -5.75 19.86
CA CYS A 13 25.48 -5.51 18.91
C CYS A 13 25.66 -6.71 17.98
N LEU A 14 26.21 -6.46 16.82
CA LEU A 14 26.61 -7.49 15.87
C LEU A 14 27.63 -8.43 16.50
N THR A 15 27.39 -9.74 16.45
CA THR A 15 28.32 -10.76 16.93
C THR A 15 29.41 -11.04 15.89
N GLU A 16 30.52 -11.68 16.31
CA GLU A 16 31.56 -12.13 15.36
C GLU A 16 31.02 -13.10 14.31
N GLU A 17 30.14 -14.03 14.73
CA GLU A 17 29.51 -14.98 13.83
C GLU A 17 28.58 -14.26 12.84
N GLY A 18 27.80 -13.30 13.32
CA GLY A 18 26.93 -12.47 12.47
C GLY A 18 27.72 -11.66 11.45
N ALA A 19 28.82 -11.02 11.89
CA ALA A 19 29.69 -10.28 10.99
C ALA A 19 30.24 -11.16 9.87
N LYS A 20 30.73 -12.36 10.20
CA LYS A 20 31.26 -13.32 9.21
C LYS A 20 30.19 -13.82 8.23
N LYS A 21 28.94 -13.98 8.68
CA LYS A 21 27.82 -14.39 7.81
C LYS A 21 27.38 -13.30 6.85
N LEU A 22 27.40 -12.04 7.30
CA LEU A 22 26.94 -10.90 6.50
C LEU A 22 28.01 -10.39 5.54
N ASP A 23 29.28 -10.49 5.92
CA ASP A 23 30.40 -9.99 5.13
C ASP A 23 31.58 -10.97 5.12
N VAL A 24 31.66 -11.73 4.03
CA VAL A 24 32.76 -12.70 3.81
C VAL A 24 34.11 -12.00 3.59
N SER A 25 34.12 -10.73 3.15
CA SER A 25 35.31 -9.94 2.92
C SER A 25 36.02 -9.50 4.22
N GLY A 26 35.28 -9.57 5.35
CA GLY A 26 35.83 -9.26 6.67
C GLY A 26 35.99 -7.77 6.99
N HIS A 27 35.37 -6.87 6.22
CA HIS A 27 35.34 -5.44 6.54
C HIS A 27 34.36 -5.15 7.69
N LEU A 28 33.23 -5.88 7.75
CA LEU A 28 32.28 -5.75 8.82
C LEU A 28 32.80 -6.39 10.12
N LYS A 29 32.79 -5.64 11.20
CA LYS A 29 33.33 -6.08 12.49
C LYS A 29 32.23 -6.31 13.50
N ALA A 30 32.47 -7.21 14.45
CA ALA A 30 31.61 -7.35 15.63
C ALA A 30 31.59 -6.04 16.44
N GLY A 31 30.53 -5.86 17.23
CA GLY A 31 30.35 -4.69 18.09
C GLY A 31 29.61 -3.52 17.45
N VAL A 32 29.27 -3.59 16.16
CA VAL A 32 28.38 -2.60 15.54
C VAL A 32 27.04 -2.64 16.26
N PRO A 33 26.53 -1.49 16.78
CA PRO A 33 25.26 -1.46 17.48
C PRO A 33 24.10 -1.73 16.51
N ALA A 34 23.14 -2.51 16.97
CA ALA A 34 21.90 -2.79 16.25
C ALA A 34 20.73 -1.98 16.84
N CYS A 35 19.96 -1.34 15.97
CA CYS A 35 18.68 -0.79 16.33
C CYS A 35 17.60 -1.89 16.31
N PRO A 36 16.45 -1.68 16.99
CA PRO A 36 15.30 -2.55 16.82
C PRO A 36 14.87 -2.63 15.36
N PRO A 37 14.49 -3.82 14.86
CA PRO A 37 13.94 -3.93 13.51
C PRO A 37 12.60 -3.21 13.42
N GLU A 38 12.38 -2.50 12.33
CA GLU A 38 11.14 -1.81 12.02
C GLU A 38 10.51 -2.42 10.76
N GLY A 39 9.18 -2.38 10.68
CA GLY A 39 8.44 -2.72 9.47
C GLY A 39 8.30 -1.50 8.53
N ASP A 40 7.97 -1.78 7.29
CA ASP A 40 7.75 -0.76 6.26
C ASP A 40 6.61 0.21 6.61
N ALA A 41 5.56 -0.26 7.29
CA ALA A 41 4.45 0.56 7.75
C ALA A 41 4.92 1.65 8.74
N GLY A 42 5.70 1.28 9.77
CA GLY A 42 6.24 2.21 10.75
C GLY A 42 7.22 3.21 10.13
N THR A 43 8.14 2.74 9.29
CA THR A 43 9.08 3.61 8.59
C THR A 43 8.37 4.53 7.60
N GLY A 44 7.28 4.07 6.96
CA GLY A 44 6.43 4.88 6.10
C GLY A 44 5.76 6.04 6.86
N MET A 45 5.34 5.82 8.10
CA MET A 45 4.80 6.89 8.96
C MET A 45 5.86 7.95 9.29
N VAL A 46 7.10 7.54 9.53
CA VAL A 46 8.22 8.48 9.72
C VAL A 46 8.50 9.27 8.44
N ALA A 47 8.59 8.58 7.30
CA ALA A 47 8.87 9.21 6.01
C ALA A 47 7.81 10.26 5.60
N THR A 48 6.56 10.05 5.99
CA THR A 48 5.45 10.99 5.73
C THR A 48 5.21 11.99 6.86
N ASN A 49 6.04 11.96 7.90
CA ASN A 49 5.89 12.78 9.12
C ASN A 49 4.51 12.58 9.81
N ALA A 50 3.99 11.37 9.76
CA ALA A 50 2.67 11.00 10.30
C ALA A 50 2.78 10.23 11.62
N VAL A 51 3.65 10.67 12.54
CA VAL A 51 3.90 10.01 13.84
C VAL A 51 3.24 10.72 15.02
N LYS A 52 2.70 11.92 14.82
CA LYS A 52 2.00 12.67 15.89
C LYS A 52 0.54 12.26 15.97
N GLN A 53 -0.03 12.39 17.16
CA GLN A 53 -1.47 12.19 17.35
C GLN A 53 -2.30 13.00 16.34
N ARG A 54 -3.39 12.42 15.85
CA ARG A 54 -4.29 12.96 14.82
C ARG A 54 -3.65 13.15 13.45
N THR A 55 -2.47 12.61 13.23
CA THR A 55 -1.90 12.46 11.88
C THR A 55 -2.03 11.02 11.41
N GLY A 56 -1.90 10.81 10.13
CA GLY A 56 -1.93 9.49 9.54
C GLY A 56 -1.36 9.49 8.15
N ASN A 57 -1.17 8.30 7.62
CA ASN A 57 -0.78 8.12 6.23
C ASN A 57 -1.57 7.00 5.58
N VAL A 58 -1.54 6.99 4.26
CA VAL A 58 -2.04 5.89 3.43
C VAL A 58 -0.87 5.35 2.63
N SER A 59 -0.65 4.05 2.72
CA SER A 59 0.26 3.33 1.85
C SER A 59 -0.56 2.64 0.77
N ALA A 60 -0.23 2.88 -0.49
CA ALA A 60 -0.91 2.32 -1.64
C ALA A 60 0.09 1.58 -2.53
N GLY A 61 0.11 0.27 -2.41
CA GLY A 61 0.93 -0.65 -3.20
C GLY A 61 0.06 -1.76 -3.78
N THR A 62 0.55 -2.98 -3.82
CA THR A 62 -0.25 -4.18 -4.16
C THR A 62 -1.47 -4.29 -3.25
N SER A 63 -1.28 -4.05 -1.96
CA SER A 63 -2.32 -3.80 -0.97
C SER A 63 -2.29 -2.34 -0.53
N SER A 64 -3.32 -1.91 0.19
CA SER A 64 -3.34 -0.59 0.81
C SER A 64 -3.60 -0.69 2.30
N PHE A 65 -3.03 0.23 3.06
CA PHE A 65 -3.37 0.40 4.47
C PHE A 65 -3.40 1.87 4.85
N SER A 66 -4.41 2.20 5.65
CA SER A 66 -4.59 3.51 6.24
C SER A 66 -4.25 3.44 7.71
N MET A 67 -3.40 4.32 8.19
CA MET A 67 -2.93 4.38 9.57
C MET A 67 -3.22 5.76 10.16
N ILE A 68 -3.76 5.78 11.37
CA ILE A 68 -4.05 7.02 12.10
C ILE A 68 -3.50 6.89 13.52
N VAL A 69 -2.67 7.84 13.94
CA VAL A 69 -2.15 7.91 15.32
C VAL A 69 -3.25 8.39 16.25
N LEU A 70 -3.57 7.55 17.23
CA LEU A 70 -4.67 7.78 18.15
C LEU A 70 -4.25 8.68 19.32
N GLU A 71 -5.22 9.47 19.83
CA GLU A 71 -5.06 10.24 21.09
C GLU A 71 -5.35 9.41 22.33
N LYS A 72 -6.14 8.34 22.18
CA LYS A 72 -6.57 7.43 23.25
C LYS A 72 -6.93 6.07 22.68
N ASP A 73 -7.00 5.09 23.53
CA ASP A 73 -7.43 3.75 23.17
C ASP A 73 -8.81 3.74 22.52
N LEU A 74 -9.03 2.77 21.63
CA LEU A 74 -10.36 2.49 21.11
C LEU A 74 -11.28 2.05 22.26
N SER A 75 -12.54 2.44 22.21
CA SER A 75 -13.54 2.12 23.24
C SER A 75 -13.85 0.62 23.35
N LYS A 76 -13.60 -0.13 22.26
CA LYS A 76 -13.75 -1.57 22.16
C LYS A 76 -12.90 -2.10 21.00
N PRO A 77 -12.61 -3.41 20.93
CA PRO A 77 -12.04 -4.02 19.74
C PRO A 77 -13.00 -3.89 18.53
N TYR A 78 -12.44 -3.65 17.36
CA TYR A 78 -13.13 -3.68 16.07
C TYR A 78 -12.41 -4.69 15.19
N GLU A 79 -13.15 -5.61 14.59
CA GLU A 79 -12.61 -6.73 13.81
C GLU A 79 -11.81 -6.25 12.58
N MET A 80 -12.19 -5.09 12.02
CA MET A 80 -11.56 -4.52 10.84
C MET A 80 -10.37 -3.59 11.15
N ILE A 81 -10.02 -3.38 12.42
CA ILE A 81 -8.97 -2.46 12.84
C ILE A 81 -7.87 -3.24 13.53
N ASP A 82 -6.69 -3.22 12.94
CA ASP A 82 -5.48 -3.71 13.56
C ASP A 82 -4.86 -2.61 14.42
N MET A 83 -4.52 -2.97 15.66
CA MET A 83 -3.82 -2.06 16.55
C MET A 83 -2.32 -2.28 16.43
N VAL A 84 -1.63 -1.27 15.94
CA VAL A 84 -0.17 -1.25 15.81
C VAL A 84 0.40 -0.03 16.54
N THR A 85 1.69 0.20 16.44
CA THR A 85 2.34 1.38 17.04
C THR A 85 3.18 2.11 16.00
N THR A 86 3.36 3.41 16.24
CA THR A 86 4.46 4.15 15.61
C THR A 86 5.80 3.62 16.12
N PRO A 87 6.92 3.89 15.46
CA PRO A 87 8.24 3.53 15.96
C PRO A 87 8.58 4.06 17.36
N ASP A 88 7.98 5.16 17.79
CA ASP A 88 8.11 5.73 19.14
C ASP A 88 7.09 5.20 20.16
N GLY A 89 6.24 4.25 19.76
CA GLY A 89 5.31 3.54 20.64
C GLY A 89 3.93 4.16 20.79
N SER A 90 3.59 5.19 20.03
CA SER A 90 2.24 5.77 20.03
C SER A 90 1.25 4.81 19.37
N LEU A 91 0.02 4.74 19.90
CA LEU A 91 -1.01 3.84 19.36
C LEU A 91 -1.48 4.28 17.96
N VAL A 92 -1.62 3.32 17.08
CA VAL A 92 -2.08 3.51 15.71
C VAL A 92 -3.22 2.56 15.40
N ALA A 93 -4.32 3.09 14.91
CA ALA A 93 -5.36 2.30 14.26
C ALA A 93 -5.01 2.12 12.78
N MET A 94 -4.94 0.87 12.33
CA MET A 94 -4.67 0.51 10.94
C MET A 94 -5.82 -0.27 10.36
N VAL A 95 -6.24 0.09 9.14
CA VAL A 95 -7.11 -0.74 8.30
C VAL A 95 -6.30 -1.18 7.10
N HIS A 96 -6.27 -2.47 6.85
CA HIS A 96 -5.52 -3.09 5.76
C HIS A 96 -6.47 -3.71 4.75
N CYS A 97 -6.31 -3.36 3.47
CA CYS A 97 -7.02 -3.93 2.34
C CYS A 97 -6.02 -4.65 1.43
N ASN A 98 -6.32 -5.89 1.07
CA ASN A 98 -5.44 -6.70 0.22
C ASN A 98 -5.42 -6.26 -1.24
N ASN A 99 -6.44 -5.54 -1.67
CA ASN A 99 -6.65 -5.18 -3.07
C ASN A 99 -6.47 -3.68 -3.27
N CYS A 100 -5.43 -3.30 -4.00
CA CYS A 100 -5.18 -1.91 -4.38
C CYS A 100 -4.75 -1.84 -5.85
N THR A 101 -3.45 -1.84 -6.15
CA THR A 101 -2.96 -1.55 -7.50
C THR A 101 -2.88 -2.75 -8.43
N SER A 102 -3.04 -3.99 -7.96
CA SER A 102 -2.84 -5.17 -8.80
C SER A 102 -3.80 -5.24 -9.99
N ASP A 103 -5.09 -4.99 -9.78
CA ASP A 103 -6.08 -4.97 -10.86
C ASP A 103 -5.85 -3.76 -11.79
N LEU A 104 -5.54 -2.60 -11.22
CA LEU A 104 -5.21 -1.40 -11.96
C LEU A 104 -3.99 -1.61 -12.88
N ASN A 105 -2.95 -2.26 -12.37
CA ASN A 105 -1.76 -2.61 -13.14
C ASN A 105 -2.09 -3.55 -14.31
N ALA A 106 -2.99 -4.52 -14.11
CA ALA A 106 -3.42 -5.41 -15.17
C ALA A 106 -4.08 -4.65 -16.33
N TRP A 107 -4.93 -3.67 -16.03
CA TRP A 107 -5.54 -2.81 -17.04
C TRP A 107 -4.54 -1.91 -17.76
N VAL A 108 -3.60 -1.30 -17.03
CA VAL A 108 -2.55 -0.47 -17.64
C VAL A 108 -1.65 -1.31 -18.55
N ASN A 109 -1.30 -2.53 -18.15
CA ASN A 109 -0.55 -3.46 -18.99
C ASN A 109 -1.32 -3.81 -20.29
N LEU A 110 -2.63 -4.02 -20.21
CA LEU A 110 -3.45 -4.26 -21.40
C LEU A 110 -3.41 -3.07 -22.37
N PHE A 111 -3.46 -1.84 -21.87
CA PHE A 111 -3.30 -0.65 -22.72
C PHE A 111 -1.89 -0.54 -23.31
N LYS A 112 -0.87 -0.93 -22.58
CA LYS A 112 0.50 -1.01 -23.08
C LYS A 112 0.62 -2.02 -24.22
N GLU A 113 0.09 -3.23 -24.05
CA GLU A 113 0.06 -4.25 -25.10
C GLU A 113 -0.63 -3.75 -26.37
N TYR A 114 -1.74 -3.01 -26.21
CA TYR A 114 -2.42 -2.39 -27.35
C TYR A 114 -1.53 -1.37 -28.06
N GLN A 115 -0.80 -0.52 -27.34
CA GLN A 115 0.12 0.45 -27.93
C GLN A 115 1.27 -0.24 -28.67
N GLU A 116 1.83 -1.30 -28.09
CA GLU A 116 2.88 -2.10 -28.73
C GLU A 116 2.37 -2.76 -30.04
N LEU A 117 1.16 -3.33 -30.00
CA LEU A 117 0.51 -3.93 -31.18
C LEU A 117 0.33 -2.90 -32.32
N MET A 118 0.01 -1.65 -31.96
CA MET A 118 -0.16 -0.56 -32.92
C MET A 118 1.17 0.05 -33.41
N GLY A 119 2.32 -0.51 -32.98
CA GLY A 119 3.65 0.00 -33.33
C GLY A 119 4.03 1.32 -32.65
N MET A 120 3.37 1.65 -31.55
CA MET A 120 3.59 2.87 -30.75
C MET A 120 4.02 2.51 -29.33
N PRO A 121 5.22 1.90 -29.15
CA PRO A 121 5.67 1.49 -27.82
C PRO A 121 5.78 2.70 -26.88
N ILE A 122 5.38 2.51 -25.63
CA ILE A 122 5.37 3.54 -24.61
C ILE A 122 6.03 3.01 -23.34
N ASP A 123 6.73 3.88 -22.63
CA ASP A 123 7.28 3.57 -21.31
C ASP A 123 6.17 3.43 -20.26
N MET A 124 6.39 2.55 -19.25
CA MET A 124 5.38 2.29 -18.20
C MET A 124 5.06 3.53 -17.38
N ASP A 125 6.06 4.29 -16.97
CA ASP A 125 5.84 5.49 -16.16
C ASP A 125 5.08 6.55 -16.95
N GLU A 126 5.36 6.66 -18.26
CA GLU A 126 4.66 7.57 -19.14
C GLU A 126 3.18 7.17 -19.32
N ILE A 127 2.87 5.88 -19.53
CA ILE A 127 1.48 5.44 -19.69
C ILE A 127 0.69 5.60 -18.40
N PHE A 128 1.28 5.28 -17.22
CA PHE A 128 0.65 5.54 -15.94
C PHE A 128 0.33 7.03 -15.76
N GLY A 129 1.31 7.89 -15.97
CA GLY A 129 1.12 9.34 -15.86
C GLY A 129 0.01 9.87 -16.78
N LYS A 130 -0.03 9.43 -18.02
CA LYS A 130 -1.05 9.84 -19.00
C LYS A 130 -2.45 9.35 -18.58
N LEU A 131 -2.59 8.07 -18.22
CA LEU A 131 -3.88 7.48 -17.86
C LEU A 131 -4.45 8.09 -16.58
N TYR A 132 -3.61 8.27 -15.55
CA TYR A 132 -4.04 8.85 -14.27
C TYR A 132 -4.44 10.31 -14.40
N ASN A 133 -3.66 11.12 -15.14
CA ASN A 133 -4.05 12.50 -15.42
C ASN A 133 -5.33 12.59 -16.27
N HIS A 134 -5.50 11.68 -17.23
CA HIS A 134 -6.72 11.63 -18.03
C HIS A 134 -7.94 11.26 -17.19
N ALA A 135 -7.81 10.38 -16.21
CA ALA A 135 -8.90 10.02 -15.27
C ALA A 135 -9.47 11.23 -14.53
N LEU A 136 -8.66 12.28 -14.29
CA LEU A 136 -9.14 13.51 -13.65
C LEU A 136 -10.18 14.27 -14.48
N THR A 137 -10.23 14.03 -15.78
CA THR A 137 -11.22 14.63 -16.70
C THR A 137 -12.54 13.86 -16.76
N GLY A 138 -12.61 12.69 -16.10
CA GLY A 138 -13.83 11.89 -16.04
C GLY A 138 -14.91 12.52 -15.16
N ASP A 139 -16.14 12.05 -15.32
CA ASP A 139 -17.26 12.44 -14.47
C ASP A 139 -17.02 12.04 -13.01
N ALA A 140 -17.51 12.81 -12.05
CA ALA A 140 -17.26 12.55 -10.62
C ALA A 140 -17.84 11.20 -10.13
N ASP A 141 -18.90 10.75 -10.77
CA ASP A 141 -19.58 9.46 -10.57
C ASP A 141 -19.05 8.36 -11.51
N CYS A 142 -17.92 8.59 -12.17
CA CYS A 142 -17.35 7.69 -13.18
C CYS A 142 -18.30 7.41 -14.36
N GLY A 143 -19.29 8.27 -14.60
CA GLY A 143 -20.29 8.10 -15.64
C GLY A 143 -21.20 6.89 -15.44
N GLY A 144 -21.38 6.43 -14.20
CA GLY A 144 -22.16 5.26 -13.83
C GLY A 144 -21.39 3.94 -13.82
N LEU A 145 -20.11 3.94 -14.25
CA LEU A 145 -19.28 2.73 -14.27
C LEU A 145 -18.91 2.28 -12.85
N ILE A 146 -18.91 0.97 -12.62
CA ILE A 146 -18.54 0.36 -11.33
C ILE A 146 -17.40 -0.63 -11.55
N SER A 147 -16.38 -0.53 -10.72
CA SER A 147 -15.29 -1.50 -10.64
C SER A 147 -15.22 -2.10 -9.24
N TYR A 148 -15.06 -3.42 -9.18
CA TYR A 148 -14.71 -4.16 -7.98
C TYR A 148 -13.33 -4.76 -8.21
N ASN A 149 -12.32 -4.25 -7.50
CA ASN A 149 -10.93 -4.66 -7.69
C ASN A 149 -10.50 -5.84 -6.82
N TYR A 150 -11.41 -6.65 -6.32
CA TYR A 150 -11.09 -7.82 -5.51
C TYR A 150 -10.32 -8.87 -6.31
N PHE A 151 -9.06 -8.56 -6.57
CA PHE A 151 -8.14 -9.43 -7.29
C PHE A 151 -7.72 -10.64 -6.45
N SER A 152 -7.66 -10.47 -5.13
CA SER A 152 -7.44 -11.53 -4.15
C SER A 152 -8.52 -11.50 -3.07
N GLY A 153 -8.47 -12.45 -2.14
CA GLY A 153 -9.36 -12.40 -0.98
C GLY A 153 -9.23 -11.10 -0.20
N GLU A 154 -10.32 -10.66 0.42
CA GLU A 154 -10.40 -9.40 1.15
C GLU A 154 -10.99 -9.63 2.55
N PRO A 155 -10.15 -9.68 3.59
CA PRO A 155 -10.60 -9.95 4.96
C PRO A 155 -11.62 -8.93 5.47
N VAL A 156 -11.48 -7.65 5.09
CA VAL A 156 -12.38 -6.57 5.51
C VAL A 156 -13.83 -6.84 5.07
N THR A 157 -14.02 -7.52 3.94
CA THR A 157 -15.34 -7.89 3.41
C THR A 157 -15.68 -9.37 3.60
N GLY A 158 -14.81 -10.15 4.26
CA GLY A 158 -14.99 -11.58 4.50
C GLY A 158 -14.86 -12.46 3.25
N LEU A 159 -14.25 -11.97 2.19
CA LEU A 159 -14.02 -12.73 0.96
C LEU A 159 -12.71 -13.53 1.04
N THR A 160 -12.77 -14.83 0.76
CA THR A 160 -11.60 -15.72 0.75
C THR A 160 -10.89 -15.76 -0.60
N GLU A 161 -11.60 -15.48 -1.68
CA GLU A 161 -11.08 -15.43 -3.05
C GLU A 161 -11.50 -14.13 -3.73
N GLY A 162 -10.64 -13.61 -4.60
CA GLY A 162 -10.93 -12.44 -5.41
C GLY A 162 -11.40 -12.82 -6.82
N ARG A 163 -12.28 -11.98 -7.38
CA ARG A 163 -12.66 -11.95 -8.79
C ARG A 163 -12.96 -10.52 -9.17
N PRO A 164 -12.03 -9.81 -9.83
CA PRO A 164 -12.29 -8.47 -10.31
C PRO A 164 -13.50 -8.45 -11.23
N LEU A 165 -14.34 -7.44 -11.09
CA LEU A 165 -15.55 -7.30 -11.86
C LEU A 165 -15.70 -5.85 -12.31
N PHE A 166 -15.88 -5.64 -13.61
CA PHE A 166 -16.24 -4.36 -14.18
C PHE A 166 -17.69 -4.41 -14.69
N VAL A 167 -18.51 -3.49 -14.22
CA VAL A 167 -19.96 -3.46 -14.50
C VAL A 167 -20.34 -2.15 -15.16
N ARG A 168 -21.15 -2.25 -16.19
CA ARG A 168 -21.76 -1.08 -16.85
C ARG A 168 -23.15 -1.42 -17.40
N THR A 169 -23.97 -0.40 -17.55
CA THR A 169 -25.25 -0.48 -18.26
C THR A 169 -25.12 0.16 -19.64
N ALA A 170 -26.16 0.03 -20.47
CA ALA A 170 -26.18 0.64 -21.79
C ALA A 170 -26.25 2.18 -21.76
N SER A 171 -26.70 2.76 -20.65
CA SER A 171 -26.84 4.20 -20.44
C SER A 171 -25.61 4.87 -19.87
N ASP A 172 -24.63 4.10 -19.40
CA ASP A 172 -23.44 4.63 -18.76
C ASP A 172 -22.49 5.28 -19.77
N LYS A 173 -21.79 6.30 -19.34
CA LYS A 173 -20.81 6.99 -20.18
C LYS A 173 -19.48 6.23 -20.19
N PHE A 174 -19.39 5.21 -21.02
CA PHE A 174 -18.20 4.39 -21.18
C PHE A 174 -17.16 5.05 -22.07
N ASN A 175 -16.19 5.68 -21.44
CA ASN A 175 -15.01 6.26 -22.08
C ASN A 175 -13.76 6.03 -21.22
N LEU A 176 -12.58 6.30 -21.76
CA LEU A 176 -11.31 6.00 -21.09
C LEU A 176 -11.14 6.77 -19.76
N ALA A 177 -11.57 8.03 -19.71
CA ALA A 177 -11.46 8.85 -18.51
C ALA A 177 -12.31 8.27 -17.35
N ASN A 178 -13.56 7.96 -17.63
CA ASN A 178 -14.48 7.36 -16.66
C ASN A 178 -14.04 5.95 -16.26
N PHE A 179 -13.58 5.15 -17.22
CA PHE A 179 -13.04 3.82 -16.96
C PHE A 179 -11.87 3.86 -15.98
N MET A 180 -10.86 4.67 -16.28
CA MET A 180 -9.69 4.80 -15.41
C MET A 180 -10.03 5.38 -14.04
N ARG A 181 -10.97 6.33 -13.99
CA ARG A 181 -11.43 6.91 -12.72
C ARG A 181 -12.15 5.88 -11.84
N ALA A 182 -12.99 5.01 -12.44
CA ALA A 182 -13.67 3.94 -11.71
C ALA A 182 -12.66 2.95 -11.11
N HIS A 183 -11.62 2.57 -11.84
CA HIS A 183 -10.57 1.69 -11.34
C HIS A 183 -9.69 2.34 -10.27
N LEU A 184 -9.37 3.64 -10.40
CA LEU A 184 -8.66 4.40 -9.36
C LEU A 184 -9.49 4.50 -8.07
N TYR A 185 -10.81 4.70 -8.17
CA TYR A 185 -11.67 4.74 -6.98
C TYR A 185 -11.83 3.37 -6.33
N ALA A 186 -11.77 2.30 -7.10
CA ALA A 186 -11.83 0.95 -6.57
C ALA A 186 -10.55 0.51 -5.85
N SER A 187 -9.42 1.14 -6.21
CA SER A 187 -8.11 0.88 -5.57
C SER A 187 -7.97 1.54 -4.22
#